data_206d608de413622dc4aa4420a1375a95
#
_entry.id   206d608de413622dc4aa4420a1375a95
#
_cell.length_a   1.000
_cell.length_b   1.000
_cell.length_c   1.000
_cell.angle_alpha   90.00
_cell.angle_beta   90.00
_cell.angle_gamma   90.00
#
_symmetry.space_group_name_H-M   'P 1'
#
loop_
_entity.id
_entity.type
_entity.pdbx_description
1 polymer ?
#
loop_
_entity_poly.entity_id
_entity_poly.type
_entity_poly.pdbx_seq_one_letter_code
_entity_poly.pdbx_strand_id
1 'polypeptide(L)' 'MIKLGDRITVKPATFDVPGKDGKPKGVPGTVVYVHPAGRYCVLEFEVGRREPTTIRESFRLIDGRVAE' A
#
# COMPACT_ATOMS: atom_id res chain seq x y z
N MET A 1 -9.48 -7.69 9.57
CA MET A 1 -9.52 -6.24 9.75
C MET A 1 -8.10 -5.68 9.76
N ILE A 2 -7.87 -4.61 9.03
CA ILE A 2 -6.54 -4.00 8.95
C ILE A 2 -6.14 -3.35 10.25
N LYS A 3 -4.91 -3.58 10.67
CA LYS A 3 -4.35 -3.02 11.89
C LYS A 3 -3.03 -2.31 11.61
N LEU A 4 -2.69 -1.37 12.48
CA LEU A 4 -1.39 -0.71 12.43
C LEU A 4 -0.28 -1.76 12.50
N GLY A 5 0.69 -1.66 11.59
CA GLY A 5 1.80 -2.60 11.50
C GLY A 5 1.58 -3.79 10.59
N ASP A 6 0.36 -4.00 10.10
CA ASP A 6 0.08 -5.09 9.16
C ASP A 6 0.81 -4.86 7.83
N ARG A 7 1.22 -5.96 7.20
CA ARG A 7 1.79 -5.92 5.86
C ARG A 7 0.78 -6.48 4.87
N ILE A 8 0.47 -5.69 3.85
CA ILE A 8 -0.46 -6.10 2.81
C ILE A 8 0.11 -5.75 1.44
N THR A 9 -0.27 -6.53 0.44
CA THR A 9 0.17 -6.32 -0.94
C THR A 9 -0.96 -5.65 -1.70
N VAL A 10 -0.66 -4.51 -2.30
CA VAL A 10 -1.64 -3.71 -3.06
C VAL A 10 -1.04 -3.21 -4.36
N LYS A 11 -1.89 -2.69 -5.23
CA LYS A 11 -1.45 -2.01 -6.46
C LYS A 11 -1.57 -0.52 -6.23
N PRO A 12 -0.46 0.17 -5.93
CA PRO A 12 -0.52 1.60 -5.65
C PRO A 12 -0.85 2.39 -6.90
N ALA A 13 -1.57 3.52 -6.72
CA ALA A 13 -1.94 4.38 -7.82
C ALA A 13 -0.87 5.43 -8.14
N THR A 14 0.00 5.75 -7.17
CA THR A 14 0.99 6.81 -7.31
C THR A 14 2.30 6.38 -7.98
N PHE A 15 2.55 5.08 -8.07
CA PHE A 15 3.73 4.56 -8.75
C PHE A 15 3.46 3.17 -9.30
N ASP A 16 4.20 2.79 -10.34
CA ASP A 16 4.06 1.50 -10.98
C ASP A 16 5.30 0.66 -10.76
N VAL A 17 5.08 -0.63 -10.47
CA VAL A 17 6.15 -1.62 -10.45
C VAL A 17 5.82 -2.64 -11.53
N PRO A 18 6.49 -2.59 -12.69
CA PRO A 18 6.17 -3.51 -13.77
C PRO A 18 6.52 -4.94 -13.41
N GLY A 19 5.60 -5.85 -13.70
CA GLY A 19 5.86 -7.28 -13.60
C GLY A 19 6.66 -7.79 -14.80
N LYS A 20 6.96 -9.09 -14.81
CA LYS A 20 7.73 -9.71 -15.88
C LYS A 20 7.05 -9.62 -17.25
N ASP A 21 5.74 -9.54 -17.26
CA ASP A 21 4.93 -9.44 -18.47
C ASP A 21 4.54 -8.00 -18.81
N GLY A 22 5.13 -7.02 -18.11
CA GLY A 22 4.81 -5.61 -18.32
C GLY A 22 3.53 -5.14 -17.62
N LYS A 23 2.85 -6.01 -16.91
CA LYS A 23 1.64 -5.65 -16.17
C LYS A 23 1.98 -5.13 -14.78
N PRO A 24 1.14 -4.22 -14.22
CA PRO A 24 1.36 -3.74 -12.86
C PRO A 24 1.38 -4.90 -11.87
N LYS A 25 2.31 -4.85 -10.93
CA LYS A 25 2.48 -5.87 -9.91
C LYS A 25 2.12 -5.31 -8.55
N GLY A 26 1.52 -6.17 -7.69
CA GLY A 26 1.27 -5.80 -6.31
C GLY A 26 2.57 -5.54 -5.55
N VAL A 27 2.54 -4.56 -4.66
CA VAL A 27 3.69 -4.16 -3.85
C VAL A 27 3.34 -4.33 -2.39
N PRO A 28 4.22 -4.96 -1.59
CA PRO A 28 3.96 -5.08 -0.15
C PRO A 28 4.15 -3.73 0.52
N GLY A 29 3.19 -3.36 1.35
CA GLY A 29 3.25 -2.13 2.14
C GLY A 29 2.94 -2.42 3.60
N THR A 30 3.36 -1.52 4.47
CA THR A 30 3.11 -1.61 5.90
C THR A 30 2.08 -0.56 6.30
N VAL A 31 1.09 -0.96 7.06
CA VAL A 31 0.06 -0.04 7.57
C VAL A 31 0.69 0.84 8.64
N VAL A 32 0.79 2.15 8.37
CA VAL A 32 1.37 3.11 9.30
C VAL A 32 0.32 4.03 9.93
N TYR A 33 -0.91 3.98 9.43
CA TYR A 33 -2.02 4.73 10.01
C TYR A 33 -3.35 4.10 9.60
N VAL A 34 -4.29 4.05 10.54
CA VAL A 34 -5.66 3.61 10.28
C VAL A 34 -6.59 4.68 10.82
N HIS A 35 -7.48 5.18 9.96
CA HIS A 35 -8.47 6.18 10.36
C HIS A 35 -9.36 5.60 11.47
N PRO A 36 -9.64 6.37 12.55
CA PRO A 36 -10.44 5.86 13.66
C PRO A 36 -11.83 5.35 13.28
N ALA A 37 -12.44 5.94 12.25
CA ALA A 37 -13.74 5.50 11.76
C ALA A 37 -13.64 4.39 10.71
N GLY A 38 -12.42 3.90 10.40
CA GLY A 38 -12.23 2.84 9.42
C GLY A 38 -12.46 3.24 7.98
N ARG A 39 -12.32 4.52 7.66
CA ARG A 39 -12.60 5.02 6.31
C ARG A 39 -11.43 4.84 5.35
N TYR A 40 -10.21 4.94 5.85
CA TYR A 40 -9.02 4.76 5.04
C TYR A 40 -7.84 4.34 5.92
N CYS A 41 -6.78 3.89 5.26
CA CYS A 41 -5.51 3.64 5.94
C CYS A 41 -4.38 4.21 5.09
N VAL A 42 -3.21 4.37 5.68
CA VAL A 42 -2.01 4.80 4.97
C VAL A 42 -1.03 3.66 4.96
N LEU A 43 -0.54 3.32 3.78
CA LEU A 43 0.47 2.30 3.59
C LEU A 43 1.80 2.95 3.25
N GLU A 44 2.86 2.41 3.81
CA GLU A 44 4.21 2.85 3.54
C GLU A 44 4.92 1.79 2.70
N PHE A 45 5.50 2.23 1.59
CA PHE A 45 6.22 1.36 0.67
C PHE A 45 7.67 1.77 0.62
N GLU A 46 8.55 0.78 0.50
CA GLU A 46 9.96 1.02 0.27
C GLU A 46 10.26 0.65 -1.17
N VAL A 47 10.70 1.62 -1.96
CA VAL A 47 10.94 1.45 -3.40
C VAL A 47 12.37 1.86 -3.73
N GLY A 48 12.89 1.31 -4.83
CA GLY A 48 14.25 1.58 -5.29
C GLY A 48 15.22 0.48 -4.88
N ARG A 49 16.25 0.27 -5.71
CA ARG A 49 17.25 -0.78 -5.47
C ARG A 49 18.51 -0.26 -4.79
N ARG A 50 19.02 0.89 -5.26
CA ARG A 50 20.27 1.47 -4.75
C ARG A 50 20.04 2.50 -3.67
N GLU A 51 19.01 3.32 -3.85
CA GLU A 51 18.62 4.34 -2.89
C GLU A 51 17.19 4.11 -2.50
N PRO A 52 16.93 3.32 -1.45
CA PRO A 52 15.57 3.06 -1.02
C PRO A 52 14.87 4.37 -0.66
N THR A 53 13.70 4.57 -1.25
CA THR A 53 12.86 5.72 -0.98
C THR A 53 11.56 5.24 -0.36
N THR A 54 11.11 5.91 0.68
CA THR A 54 9.85 5.59 1.33
C THR A 54 8.74 6.42 0.73
N ILE A 55 7.68 5.75 0.28
CA ILE A 55 6.49 6.40 -0.28
C ILE A 55 5.30 5.99 0.56
N ARG A 56 4.43 6.94 0.90
CA ARG A 56 3.19 6.69 1.62
C ARG A 56 2.01 7.01 0.73
N GLU A 57 1.01 6.16 0.75
CA GLU A 57 -0.21 6.36 -0.02
C GLU A 57 -1.41 5.95 0.83
N SER A 58 -2.48 6.75 0.76
CA SER A 58 -3.71 6.41 1.47
C SER A 58 -4.61 5.55 0.58
N PHE A 59 -5.27 4.59 1.21
CA PHE A 59 -6.18 3.67 0.52
C PHE A 59 -7.52 3.67 1.25
N ARG A 60 -8.61 3.76 0.48
CA ARG A 60 -9.94 3.67 1.04
C ARG A 60 -10.18 2.27 1.60
N LEU A 61 -10.88 2.21 2.72
CA LEU A 61 -11.29 0.95 3.32
C LEU A 61 -12.78 0.72 3.08
N ILE A 62 -13.12 -0.51 2.69
CA ILE A 62 -14.50 -0.96 2.56
C ILE A 62 -14.59 -2.27 3.32
N ASP A 63 -15.47 -2.32 4.33
CA ASP A 63 -15.64 -3.49 5.19
C ASP A 63 -14.31 -3.96 5.82
N GLY A 64 -13.46 -3.00 6.20
CA GLY A 64 -12.19 -3.29 6.83
C GLY A 64 -11.09 -3.77 5.89
N ARG A 65 -11.30 -3.65 4.58
CA ARG A 65 -10.33 -4.07 3.56
C ARG A 65 -9.98 -2.92 2.64
N VAL A 66 -8.76 -2.96 2.10
CA VAL A 66 -8.34 -1.98 1.11
C VAL A 66 -9.16 -2.15 -0.16
N ALA A 67 -9.77 -1.04 -0.60
CA ALA A 67 -10.49 -0.99 -1.87
C ALA A 67 -9.51 -0.58 -2.96
N GLU A 68 -9.20 -1.50 -3.84
CA GLU A 68 -8.32 -1.25 -4.98
C GLU A 68 -9.09 -0.86 -6.22
#